data_9bb4c205ddf3f48360dffaa8266ecf89
#
_entry.id   9bb4c205ddf3f48360dffaa8266ecf89
#
_cell.length_a   1.000
_cell.length_b   1.000
_cell.length_c   1.000
_cell.angle_alpha   90.00
_cell.angle_beta   90.00
_cell.angle_gamma   90.00
#
_symmetry.space_group_name_H-M   'P 1'
#
loop_
_entity.id
_entity.type
_entity.pdbx_description
1 polymer ?
#
loop_
_entity_poly.entity_id
_entity_poly.type
_entity_poly.pdbx_seq_one_letter_code
_entity_poly.pdbx_strand_id
1 'polypeptide(L)'
;MTESNEVLFGIASHFALEGAVTGIEPYGDGHINTTYLVTTDGPRYILQQMNTSIFPDTVNLMRNVELVTSTLKAQGKETLDIVPTTSGATWAEIDGGAWRVYKFIEHTVSYNLVPNPDVFREAGSAFGDFQNFLSEFDASQLTETIAHFHDTPHRFEDFKPALAADKLGRAAACQPEIDFYLSHADQYAVVMDGLRDGSIPLRVTHNDTKLNNILMDATTGKARAIIDLDTIMPGSMLFDFGD
;
A
#
# COMPACT_ATOMS: atom_id res chain seq x y z
N MET A 1 -17.25 -10.08 8.61
CA MET A 1 -17.43 -11.37 9.32
C MET A 1 -16.09 -12.06 9.28
N THR A 2 -15.55 -12.45 10.42
CA THR A 2 -14.31 -13.25 10.48
C THR A 2 -14.59 -14.64 9.93
N GLU A 3 -13.81 -15.08 8.96
CA GLU A 3 -13.89 -16.46 8.44
C GLU A 3 -13.67 -17.48 9.57
N SER A 4 -14.29 -18.66 9.45
CA SER A 4 -14.03 -19.72 10.42
C SER A 4 -12.61 -20.24 10.28
N ASN A 5 -12.00 -20.72 11.37
CA ASN A 5 -10.62 -21.25 11.33
C ASN A 5 -10.47 -22.37 10.28
N GLU A 6 -11.46 -23.26 10.12
CA GLU A 6 -11.39 -24.33 9.12
C GLU A 6 -11.28 -23.81 7.70
N VAL A 7 -12.00 -22.74 7.35
CA VAL A 7 -11.93 -22.08 6.04
C VAL A 7 -10.53 -21.48 5.84
N LEU A 8 -10.01 -20.75 6.83
CA LEU A 8 -8.68 -20.14 6.75
C LEU A 8 -7.56 -21.18 6.60
N PHE A 9 -7.63 -22.32 7.30
CA PHE A 9 -6.69 -23.42 7.11
C PHE A 9 -6.78 -24.00 5.69
N GLY A 10 -7.99 -24.14 5.16
CA GLY A 10 -8.24 -24.53 3.77
C GLY A 10 -7.56 -23.58 2.79
N ILE A 11 -7.78 -22.26 2.95
CA ILE A 11 -7.18 -21.22 2.10
C ILE A 11 -5.64 -21.27 2.19
N ALA A 12 -5.08 -21.34 3.40
CA ALA A 12 -3.63 -21.39 3.61
C ALA A 12 -2.97 -22.59 2.92
N SER A 13 -3.68 -23.74 2.82
CA SER A 13 -3.17 -24.94 2.15
C SER A 13 -2.94 -24.81 0.65
N HIS A 14 -3.49 -23.77 0.01
CA HIS A 14 -3.23 -23.45 -1.40
C HIS A 14 -1.87 -22.79 -1.63
N PHE A 15 -1.16 -22.38 -0.58
CA PHE A 15 0.13 -21.69 -0.69
C PHE A 15 1.28 -22.61 -0.26
N ALA A 16 2.47 -22.38 -0.83
CA ALA A 16 3.67 -23.18 -0.59
C ALA A 16 4.35 -22.78 0.76
N LEU A 17 3.62 -22.95 1.85
CA LEU A 17 4.12 -22.67 3.21
C LEU A 17 5.16 -23.72 3.62
N GLU A 18 6.21 -23.28 4.29
CA GLU A 18 7.16 -24.15 4.97
C GLU A 18 6.64 -24.45 6.39
N GLY A 19 6.60 -25.73 6.77
CA GLY A 19 6.08 -26.16 8.07
C GLY A 19 4.56 -26.41 8.09
N ALA A 20 4.11 -27.08 9.14
CA ALA A 20 2.70 -27.35 9.37
C ALA A 20 2.02 -26.14 10.02
N VAL A 21 0.89 -25.69 9.48
CA VAL A 21 0.11 -24.58 10.07
C VAL A 21 -0.45 -25.01 11.43
N THR A 22 -0.12 -24.28 12.49
CA THR A 22 -0.54 -24.55 13.87
C THR A 22 -1.57 -23.53 14.39
N GLY A 23 -1.69 -22.36 13.75
CA GLY A 23 -2.66 -21.33 14.12
C GLY A 23 -2.82 -20.27 13.05
N ILE A 24 -4.04 -19.70 12.96
CA ILE A 24 -4.35 -18.53 12.14
C ILE A 24 -5.21 -17.60 12.98
N GLU A 25 -4.77 -16.34 13.10
CA GLU A 25 -5.49 -15.33 13.89
C GLU A 25 -5.51 -13.97 13.17
N PRO A 26 -6.52 -13.13 13.40
CA PRO A 26 -6.55 -11.77 12.85
C PRO A 26 -5.28 -11.00 13.26
N TYR A 27 -4.75 -10.20 12.34
CA TYR A 27 -3.50 -9.47 12.55
C TYR A 27 -3.54 -8.07 11.97
N GLY A 28 -3.04 -7.08 12.75
CA GLY A 28 -2.94 -5.68 12.33
C GLY A 28 -4.27 -4.93 12.37
N ASP A 29 -4.19 -3.61 12.17
CA ASP A 29 -5.31 -2.66 12.24
C ASP A 29 -5.71 -2.14 10.84
N GLY A 30 -5.32 -2.83 9.77
CA GLY A 30 -5.64 -2.45 8.39
C GLY A 30 -7.14 -2.46 8.12
N HIS A 31 -7.65 -1.43 7.40
CA HIS A 31 -9.09 -1.26 7.16
C HIS A 31 -9.52 -1.69 5.74
N ILE A 32 -8.57 -1.92 4.84
CA ILE A 32 -8.85 -2.25 3.44
C ILE A 32 -8.87 -3.76 3.24
N ASN A 33 -7.73 -4.41 3.47
CA ASN A 33 -7.59 -5.86 3.37
C ASN A 33 -7.88 -6.54 4.71
N THR A 34 -8.39 -7.76 4.66
CA THR A 34 -8.46 -8.59 5.87
C THR A 34 -7.18 -9.38 6.02
N THR A 35 -6.49 -9.19 7.14
CA THR A 35 -5.14 -9.72 7.36
C THR A 35 -5.13 -10.70 8.53
N TYR A 36 -4.41 -11.80 8.35
CA TYR A 36 -4.21 -12.84 9.36
C TYR A 36 -2.74 -13.18 9.52
N LEU A 37 -2.32 -13.43 10.76
CA LEU A 37 -1.05 -14.06 11.08
C LEU A 37 -1.22 -15.58 11.02
N VAL A 38 -0.41 -16.23 10.20
CA VAL A 38 -0.32 -17.69 10.10
C VAL A 38 0.93 -18.14 10.85
N THR A 39 0.74 -18.94 11.89
CA THR A 39 1.80 -19.58 12.65
C THR A 39 1.98 -21.01 12.17
N THR A 40 3.22 -21.40 11.94
CA THR A 40 3.58 -22.80 11.61
C THR A 40 4.57 -23.36 12.66
N ASP A 41 4.96 -24.60 12.55
CA ASP A 41 6.09 -25.17 13.31
C ASP A 41 7.47 -24.73 12.78
N GLY A 42 7.49 -23.80 11.82
CA GLY A 42 8.62 -23.13 11.22
C GLY A 42 8.40 -21.62 11.10
N PRO A 43 8.55 -21.03 9.90
CA PRO A 43 8.34 -19.59 9.68
C PRO A 43 6.89 -19.16 9.91
N ARG A 44 6.70 -17.87 10.23
CA ARG A 44 5.37 -17.24 10.25
C ARG A 44 5.08 -16.56 8.92
N TYR A 45 3.78 -16.34 8.65
CA TYR A 45 3.32 -15.72 7.41
C TYR A 45 2.19 -14.73 7.66
N ILE A 46 2.00 -13.83 6.70
CA ILE A 46 0.84 -12.94 6.62
C ILE A 46 -0.05 -13.46 5.48
N LEU A 47 -1.24 -13.90 5.80
CA LEU A 47 -2.30 -14.25 4.84
C LEU A 47 -3.24 -13.06 4.72
N GLN A 48 -3.47 -12.59 3.50
CA GLN A 48 -4.36 -11.45 3.24
C GLN A 48 -5.44 -11.79 2.23
N GLN A 49 -6.67 -11.42 2.58
CA GLN A 49 -7.76 -11.30 1.62
C GLN A 49 -7.76 -9.87 1.07
N MET A 50 -7.50 -9.75 -0.22
CA MET A 50 -7.48 -8.46 -0.92
C MET A 50 -8.91 -7.95 -1.13
N ASN A 51 -9.12 -6.66 -0.90
CA ASN A 51 -10.42 -6.02 -1.10
C ASN A 51 -10.64 -5.69 -2.59
N THR A 52 -11.28 -6.58 -3.31
CA THR A 52 -11.55 -6.44 -4.76
C THR A 52 -12.57 -5.34 -5.09
N SER A 53 -13.29 -4.80 -4.10
CA SER A 53 -14.15 -3.63 -4.31
C SER A 53 -13.35 -2.33 -4.44
N ILE A 54 -12.19 -2.25 -3.79
CA ILE A 54 -11.25 -1.13 -3.89
C ILE A 54 -10.23 -1.38 -4.99
N PHE A 55 -9.76 -2.62 -5.11
CA PHE A 55 -8.77 -3.07 -6.08
C PHE A 55 -9.38 -4.09 -7.05
N PRO A 56 -10.23 -3.65 -8.00
CA PRO A 56 -10.92 -4.58 -8.90
C PRO A 56 -9.97 -5.29 -9.87
N ASP A 57 -8.83 -4.70 -10.17
CA ASP A 57 -7.79 -5.26 -11.03
C ASP A 57 -6.68 -5.91 -10.22
N THR A 58 -7.00 -7.02 -9.57
CA THR A 58 -6.05 -7.79 -8.75
C THR A 58 -4.83 -8.27 -9.54
N VAL A 59 -5.00 -8.56 -10.82
CA VAL A 59 -3.90 -9.04 -11.69
C VAL A 59 -2.82 -7.95 -11.82
N ASN A 60 -3.20 -6.74 -12.18
CA ASN A 60 -2.25 -5.65 -12.34
C ASN A 60 -1.74 -5.14 -10.98
N LEU A 61 -2.57 -5.17 -9.93
CA LEU A 61 -2.11 -4.87 -8.57
C LEU A 61 -0.96 -5.80 -8.17
N MET A 62 -1.15 -7.11 -8.27
CA MET A 62 -0.12 -8.08 -7.90
C MET A 62 1.11 -8.00 -8.81
N ARG A 63 0.91 -7.73 -10.11
CA ARG A 63 2.03 -7.47 -11.03
C ARG A 63 2.87 -6.26 -10.60
N ASN A 64 2.26 -5.15 -10.18
CA ASN A 64 2.98 -4.00 -9.66
C ASN A 64 3.79 -4.37 -8.41
N VAL A 65 3.18 -5.07 -7.46
CA VAL A 65 3.85 -5.54 -6.23
C VAL A 65 5.03 -6.45 -6.56
N GLU A 66 4.88 -7.40 -7.48
CA GLU A 66 5.94 -8.32 -7.91
C GLU A 66 7.12 -7.58 -8.54
N LEU A 67 6.86 -6.65 -9.45
CA LEU A 67 7.90 -5.87 -10.13
C LEU A 67 8.72 -5.06 -9.12
N VAL A 68 8.05 -4.36 -8.21
CA VAL A 68 8.72 -3.51 -7.21
C VAL A 68 9.48 -4.35 -6.18
N THR A 69 8.86 -5.40 -5.63
CA THR A 69 9.55 -6.26 -4.65
C THR A 69 10.73 -7.01 -5.27
N SER A 70 10.62 -7.46 -6.52
CA SER A 70 11.72 -8.11 -7.23
C SER A 70 12.88 -7.14 -7.47
N THR A 71 12.60 -5.89 -7.82
CA THR A 71 13.62 -4.84 -8.02
C THR A 71 14.35 -4.54 -6.71
N LEU A 72 13.63 -4.39 -5.61
CA LEU A 72 14.22 -4.17 -4.29
C LEU A 72 15.08 -5.35 -3.84
N LYS A 73 14.58 -6.58 -4.01
CA LYS A 73 15.34 -7.81 -3.70
C LYS A 73 16.63 -7.94 -4.51
N ALA A 74 16.58 -7.61 -5.80
CA ALA A 74 17.77 -7.63 -6.67
C ALA A 74 18.88 -6.67 -6.18
N GLN A 75 18.50 -5.61 -5.45
CA GLN A 75 19.42 -4.67 -4.81
C GLN A 75 19.81 -5.08 -3.37
N GLY A 76 19.39 -6.28 -2.91
CA GLY A 76 19.64 -6.74 -1.56
C GLY A 76 18.86 -6.01 -0.48
N LYS A 77 17.74 -5.36 -0.84
CA LYS A 77 16.86 -4.68 0.12
C LYS A 77 15.81 -5.63 0.69
N GLU A 78 15.55 -5.51 1.98
CA GLU A 78 14.45 -6.22 2.62
C GLU A 78 13.11 -5.60 2.19
N THR A 79 12.18 -6.44 1.78
CA THR A 79 10.84 -6.05 1.32
C THR A 79 9.88 -7.22 1.51
N LEU A 80 8.62 -7.05 1.14
CA LEU A 80 7.64 -8.13 1.17
C LEU A 80 8.12 -9.33 0.34
N ASP A 81 8.08 -10.51 0.95
CA ASP A 81 8.45 -11.77 0.31
C ASP A 81 7.19 -12.58 0.01
N ILE A 82 6.75 -12.54 -1.25
CA ILE A 82 5.55 -13.21 -1.70
C ILE A 82 5.77 -14.71 -1.66
N VAL A 83 4.87 -15.42 -0.98
CA VAL A 83 4.83 -16.89 -0.98
C VAL A 83 3.92 -17.34 -2.11
N PRO A 84 4.43 -18.11 -3.09
CA PRO A 84 3.62 -18.56 -4.19
C PRO A 84 2.56 -19.58 -3.75
N THR A 85 1.53 -19.72 -4.54
CA THR A 85 0.62 -20.86 -4.42
C THR A 85 1.35 -22.17 -4.74
N THR A 86 0.75 -23.28 -4.41
CA THR A 86 1.27 -24.62 -4.78
C THR A 86 1.35 -24.85 -6.29
N SER A 87 0.65 -24.03 -7.10
CA SER A 87 0.73 -24.00 -8.56
C SER A 87 1.73 -22.96 -9.11
N GLY A 88 2.37 -22.17 -8.24
CA GLY A 88 3.39 -21.18 -8.62
C GLY A 88 2.87 -19.76 -8.89
N ALA A 89 1.57 -19.49 -8.70
CA ALA A 89 1.02 -18.14 -8.82
C ALA A 89 1.29 -17.32 -7.54
N THR A 90 1.29 -16.00 -7.64
CA THR A 90 1.57 -15.09 -6.52
C THR A 90 0.35 -14.75 -5.67
N TRP A 91 -0.83 -15.10 -6.17
CA TRP A 91 -2.12 -14.98 -5.49
C TRP A 91 -3.09 -16.02 -6.04
N ALA A 92 -4.24 -16.22 -5.38
CA ALA A 92 -5.30 -17.12 -5.84
C ALA A 92 -6.69 -16.57 -5.54
N GLU A 93 -7.64 -16.89 -6.42
CA GLU A 93 -9.06 -16.76 -6.12
C GLU A 93 -9.55 -18.07 -5.46
N ILE A 94 -10.00 -17.97 -4.21
CA ILE A 94 -10.45 -19.10 -3.40
C ILE A 94 -11.75 -18.68 -2.72
N ASP A 95 -12.81 -19.45 -2.90
CA ASP A 95 -14.13 -19.22 -2.31
C ASP A 95 -14.69 -17.80 -2.57
N GLY A 96 -14.41 -17.25 -3.76
CA GLY A 96 -14.85 -15.91 -4.17
C GLY A 96 -14.06 -14.75 -3.54
N GLY A 97 -12.97 -15.04 -2.83
CA GLY A 97 -12.02 -14.06 -2.32
C GLY A 97 -10.68 -14.14 -3.05
N ALA A 98 -10.02 -13.00 -3.23
CA ALA A 98 -8.66 -12.92 -3.76
C ALA A 98 -7.65 -12.95 -2.60
N TRP A 99 -6.77 -13.95 -2.59
CA TRP A 99 -5.86 -14.23 -1.47
C TRP A 99 -4.40 -14.21 -1.90
N ARG A 100 -3.55 -13.71 -1.01
CA ARG A 100 -2.09 -13.73 -1.13
C ARG A 100 -1.42 -14.00 0.20
N VAL A 101 -0.17 -14.45 0.16
CA VAL A 101 0.64 -14.71 1.35
C VAL A 101 2.00 -14.03 1.21
N TYR A 102 2.47 -13.46 2.32
CA TYR A 102 3.83 -12.96 2.49
C TYR A 102 4.53 -13.68 3.64
N LYS A 103 5.86 -13.84 3.56
CA LYS A 103 6.64 -14.21 4.74
C LYS A 103 6.55 -13.12 5.78
N PHE A 104 6.40 -13.49 7.03
CA PHE A 104 6.42 -12.54 8.14
C PHE A 104 7.84 -12.01 8.36
N ILE A 105 7.98 -10.69 8.49
CA ILE A 105 9.28 -10.06 8.76
C ILE A 105 9.47 -9.99 10.27
N GLU A 106 10.28 -10.91 10.79
CA GLU A 106 10.50 -11.11 12.21
C GLU A 106 11.24 -9.95 12.88
N HIS A 107 11.04 -9.77 14.18
CA HIS A 107 11.73 -8.75 15.00
C HIS A 107 11.47 -7.32 14.55
N THR A 108 10.31 -7.05 13.99
CA THR A 108 9.90 -5.72 13.57
C THR A 108 8.69 -5.22 14.34
N VAL A 109 8.54 -3.91 14.37
CA VAL A 109 7.39 -3.18 14.94
C VAL A 109 6.98 -2.08 13.96
N SER A 110 5.68 -1.82 13.86
CA SER A 110 5.13 -0.63 13.20
C SER A 110 4.44 0.28 14.22
N TYR A 111 4.31 1.56 13.90
CA TYR A 111 3.73 2.55 14.81
C TYR A 111 2.54 3.24 14.15
N ASN A 112 1.40 3.29 14.83
CA ASN A 112 0.23 4.06 14.39
C ASN A 112 0.36 5.55 14.76
N LEU A 113 1.16 5.88 15.77
CA LEU A 113 1.43 7.24 16.22
C LEU A 113 2.94 7.42 16.36
N VAL A 114 3.43 8.64 16.10
CA VAL A 114 4.83 9.00 16.28
C VAL A 114 5.22 8.93 17.76
N PRO A 115 6.03 7.96 18.21
CA PRO A 115 6.39 7.86 19.63
C PRO A 115 7.43 8.91 20.03
N ASN A 116 8.28 9.33 19.11
CA ASN A 116 9.31 10.34 19.31
C ASN A 116 9.84 10.89 17.98
N PRO A 117 10.55 12.05 17.97
CA PRO A 117 11.07 12.67 16.75
C PRO A 117 12.07 11.83 15.95
N ASP A 118 12.79 10.90 16.59
CA ASP A 118 13.79 10.08 15.91
C ASP A 118 13.11 9.03 15.02
N VAL A 119 12.01 8.42 15.48
CA VAL A 119 11.18 7.52 14.68
C VAL A 119 10.58 8.26 13.49
N PHE A 120 10.12 9.50 13.67
CA PHE A 120 9.59 10.30 12.57
C PHE A 120 10.66 10.64 11.51
N ARG A 121 11.88 10.99 11.98
CA ARG A 121 13.01 11.23 11.07
C ARG A 121 13.40 9.95 10.31
N GLU A 122 13.43 8.81 10.98
CA GLU A 122 13.71 7.52 10.36
C GLU A 122 12.63 7.16 9.31
N ALA A 123 11.36 7.46 9.59
CA ALA A 123 10.28 7.25 8.63
C ALA A 123 10.47 8.08 7.35
N GLY A 124 10.79 9.37 7.47
CA GLY A 124 11.09 10.20 6.31
C GLY A 124 12.30 9.70 5.53
N SER A 125 13.36 9.23 6.23
CA SER A 125 14.53 8.62 5.56
C SER A 125 14.14 7.34 4.83
N ALA A 126 13.30 6.48 5.42
CA ALA A 126 12.89 5.21 4.83
C ALA A 126 12.14 5.39 3.50
N PHE A 127 11.20 6.33 3.44
CA PHE A 127 10.50 6.64 2.19
C PHE A 127 11.41 7.32 1.18
N GLY A 128 12.31 8.21 1.62
CA GLY A 128 13.34 8.79 0.74
C GLY A 128 14.27 7.73 0.14
N ASP A 129 14.70 6.77 0.94
CA ASP A 129 15.50 5.63 0.48
C ASP A 129 14.72 4.73 -0.48
N PHE A 130 13.45 4.47 -0.20
CA PHE A 130 12.57 3.72 -1.09
C PHE A 130 12.48 4.36 -2.48
N GLN A 131 12.27 5.68 -2.54
CA GLN A 131 12.29 6.44 -3.79
C GLN A 131 13.64 6.35 -4.52
N ASN A 132 14.75 6.40 -3.77
CA ASN A 132 16.10 6.27 -4.34
C ASN A 132 16.36 4.86 -4.90
N PHE A 133 15.98 3.80 -4.20
CA PHE A 133 16.17 2.42 -4.66
C PHE A 133 15.38 2.11 -5.94
N LEU A 134 14.29 2.81 -6.17
CA LEU A 134 13.45 2.65 -7.36
C LEU A 134 13.70 3.75 -8.40
N SER A 135 14.76 4.57 -8.23
CA SER A 135 15.03 5.70 -9.12
C SER A 135 15.31 5.32 -10.58
N GLU A 136 15.94 4.18 -10.80
CA GLU A 136 16.26 3.65 -12.13
C GLU A 136 15.20 2.69 -12.68
N PHE A 137 14.14 2.41 -11.89
CA PHE A 137 13.04 1.57 -12.36
C PHE A 137 12.18 2.36 -13.35
N ASP A 138 11.90 1.76 -14.50
CA ASP A 138 10.98 2.34 -15.49
C ASP A 138 9.53 2.24 -14.98
N ALA A 139 9.04 3.31 -14.38
CA ALA A 139 7.71 3.37 -13.79
C ALA A 139 6.56 3.17 -14.81
N SER A 140 6.82 3.32 -16.11
CA SER A 140 5.82 3.05 -17.15
C SER A 140 5.43 1.57 -17.26
N GLN A 141 6.20 0.66 -16.63
CA GLN A 141 5.86 -0.75 -16.52
C GLN A 141 4.75 -1.04 -15.52
N LEU A 142 4.48 -0.10 -14.60
CA LEU A 142 3.40 -0.22 -13.63
C LEU A 142 2.06 0.24 -14.22
N THR A 143 0.99 -0.31 -13.70
CA THR A 143 -0.39 0.06 -14.04
C THR A 143 -0.99 0.93 -12.95
N GLU A 144 -1.74 1.96 -13.32
CA GLU A 144 -2.59 2.71 -12.39
C GLU A 144 -3.77 1.82 -11.98
N THR A 145 -3.72 1.28 -10.75
CA THR A 145 -4.72 0.33 -10.25
C THR A 145 -5.90 1.00 -9.57
N ILE A 146 -5.76 2.27 -9.19
CA ILE A 146 -6.82 3.13 -8.69
C ILE A 146 -6.83 4.38 -9.57
N ALA A 147 -7.82 4.48 -10.46
CA ALA A 147 -7.92 5.60 -11.39
C ALA A 147 -8.00 6.94 -10.65
N HIS A 148 -7.23 7.93 -11.12
CA HIS A 148 -7.21 9.31 -10.61
C HIS A 148 -6.88 9.42 -9.11
N PHE A 149 -6.08 8.49 -8.57
CA PHE A 149 -5.83 8.43 -7.12
C PHE A 149 -5.25 9.73 -6.55
N HIS A 150 -4.25 10.31 -7.21
CA HIS A 150 -3.66 11.62 -6.87
C HIS A 150 -3.86 12.69 -7.96
N ASP A 151 -4.83 12.50 -8.87
CA ASP A 151 -5.21 13.49 -9.87
C ASP A 151 -6.02 14.61 -9.21
N THR A 152 -5.32 15.60 -8.65
CA THR A 152 -5.95 16.74 -7.94
C THR A 152 -6.92 17.52 -8.80
N PRO A 153 -6.66 17.84 -10.11
CA PRO A 153 -7.66 18.41 -11.00
C PRO A 153 -8.96 17.61 -11.08
N HIS A 154 -8.86 16.29 -11.27
CA HIS A 154 -10.03 15.42 -11.35
C HIS A 154 -10.81 15.41 -10.03
N ARG A 155 -10.12 15.26 -8.90
CA ARG A 155 -10.74 15.30 -7.57
C ARG A 155 -11.39 16.63 -7.27
N PHE A 156 -10.86 17.73 -7.80
CA PHE A 156 -11.49 19.05 -7.68
C PHE A 156 -12.79 19.14 -8.49
N GLU A 157 -12.83 18.51 -9.68
CA GLU A 157 -14.08 18.45 -10.46
C GLU A 157 -15.14 17.57 -9.76
N ASP A 158 -14.75 16.51 -9.05
CA ASP A 158 -15.67 15.70 -8.22
C ASP A 158 -16.15 16.45 -6.97
N PHE A 159 -15.30 17.31 -6.41
CA PHE A 159 -15.65 18.11 -5.23
C PHE A 159 -16.81 19.09 -5.49
N LYS A 160 -16.86 19.72 -6.66
CA LYS A 160 -17.88 20.75 -7.00
C LYS A 160 -19.32 20.22 -6.90
N PRO A 161 -19.69 19.10 -7.56
CA PRO A 161 -21.03 18.53 -7.44
C PRO A 161 -21.32 17.99 -6.04
N ALA A 162 -20.31 17.45 -5.34
CA ALA A 162 -20.47 16.98 -3.97
C ALA A 162 -20.80 18.15 -3.02
N LEU A 163 -20.10 19.27 -3.17
CA LEU A 163 -20.38 20.50 -2.43
C LEU A 163 -21.78 21.05 -2.74
N ALA A 164 -22.14 21.12 -4.02
CA ALA A 164 -23.48 21.61 -4.43
C ALA A 164 -24.62 20.72 -3.91
N ALA A 165 -24.39 19.42 -3.80
CA ALA A 165 -25.38 18.49 -3.27
C ALA A 165 -25.54 18.56 -1.75
N ASP A 166 -24.49 18.87 -1.01
CA ASP A 166 -24.40 18.95 0.47
C ASP A 166 -25.35 17.98 1.19
N LYS A 167 -25.28 16.68 0.81
CA LYS A 167 -26.27 15.65 1.20
C LYS A 167 -26.54 15.54 2.70
N LEU A 168 -25.59 15.96 3.52
CA LEU A 168 -25.67 15.88 4.99
C LEU A 168 -25.74 17.26 5.67
N GLY A 169 -25.81 18.36 4.89
CA GLY A 169 -25.87 19.73 5.41
C GLY A 169 -24.61 20.16 6.19
N ARG A 170 -23.44 19.64 5.84
CA ARG A 170 -22.17 19.89 6.56
C ARG A 170 -21.34 21.01 5.97
N ALA A 171 -21.64 21.48 4.76
CA ALA A 171 -20.83 22.47 4.06
C ALA A 171 -20.67 23.77 4.85
N ALA A 172 -21.74 24.25 5.47
CA ALA A 172 -21.69 25.50 6.27
C ALA A 172 -20.71 25.43 7.45
N ALA A 173 -20.46 24.25 8.00
CA ALA A 173 -19.52 24.05 9.11
C ALA A 173 -18.04 24.01 8.67
N CYS A 174 -17.79 23.85 7.35
CA CYS A 174 -16.47 23.77 6.74
C CYS A 174 -16.23 24.90 5.71
N GLN A 175 -16.95 26.01 5.84
CA GLN A 175 -16.87 27.09 4.86
C GLN A 175 -15.45 27.68 4.67
N PRO A 176 -14.65 27.87 5.72
CA PRO A 176 -13.27 28.37 5.55
C PRO A 176 -12.39 27.43 4.72
N GLU A 177 -12.54 26.11 4.91
CA GLU A 177 -11.81 25.09 4.18
C GLU A 177 -12.29 25.02 2.72
N ILE A 178 -13.60 25.15 2.50
CA ILE A 178 -14.18 25.22 1.15
C ILE A 178 -13.64 26.43 0.39
N ASP A 179 -13.66 27.61 1.01
CA ASP A 179 -13.16 28.85 0.40
C ASP A 179 -11.66 28.74 0.10
N PHE A 180 -10.88 28.09 0.97
CA PHE A 180 -9.47 27.80 0.75
C PHE A 180 -9.30 26.95 -0.52
N TYR A 181 -9.99 25.82 -0.62
CA TYR A 181 -9.89 24.94 -1.79
C TYR A 181 -10.34 25.64 -3.09
N LEU A 182 -11.43 26.39 -3.07
CA LEU A 182 -11.90 27.10 -4.24
C LEU A 182 -10.92 28.19 -4.71
N SER A 183 -10.26 28.87 -3.77
CA SER A 183 -9.31 29.95 -4.10
C SER A 183 -7.96 29.48 -4.66
N HIS A 184 -7.63 28.17 -4.52
CA HIS A 184 -6.37 27.58 -5.00
C HIS A 184 -6.55 26.71 -6.25
N ALA A 185 -7.70 26.79 -6.90
CA ALA A 185 -8.04 25.91 -8.04
C ALA A 185 -7.06 26.01 -9.22
N ASP A 186 -6.41 27.17 -9.41
CA ASP A 186 -5.40 27.42 -10.44
C ASP A 186 -4.08 26.67 -10.20
N GLN A 187 -3.85 26.17 -8.99
CA GLN A 187 -2.63 25.46 -8.62
C GLN A 187 -2.75 23.93 -8.74
N TYR A 188 -3.96 23.40 -8.81
CA TYR A 188 -4.18 21.95 -8.73
C TYR A 188 -3.65 21.16 -9.91
N ALA A 189 -3.49 21.79 -11.07
CA ALA A 189 -2.98 21.13 -12.27
C ALA A 189 -1.44 21.05 -12.33
N VAL A 190 -0.70 21.76 -11.48
CA VAL A 190 0.76 21.93 -11.58
C VAL A 190 1.51 20.59 -11.66
N VAL A 191 1.22 19.64 -10.79
CA VAL A 191 1.91 18.34 -10.78
C VAL A 191 1.46 17.49 -11.97
N MET A 192 0.17 17.44 -12.26
CA MET A 192 -0.36 16.64 -13.37
C MET A 192 0.07 17.21 -14.73
N ASP A 193 0.16 18.52 -14.87
CA ASP A 193 0.70 19.16 -16.07
C ASP A 193 2.19 18.86 -16.24
N GLY A 194 2.96 18.95 -15.15
CA GLY A 194 4.38 18.63 -15.16
C GLY A 194 4.67 17.16 -15.49
N LEU A 195 3.83 16.23 -15.04
CA LEU A 195 3.91 14.82 -15.46
C LEU A 195 3.59 14.66 -16.94
N ARG A 196 2.60 15.40 -17.45
CA ARG A 196 2.16 15.32 -18.85
C ARG A 196 3.17 15.91 -19.82
N ASP A 197 3.81 17.03 -19.48
CA ASP A 197 4.80 17.71 -20.33
C ASP A 197 6.24 17.21 -20.10
N GLY A 198 6.44 16.34 -19.09
CA GLY A 198 7.72 15.72 -18.77
C GLY A 198 8.68 16.61 -17.94
N SER A 199 8.24 17.78 -17.48
CA SER A 199 9.02 18.63 -16.57
C SER A 199 9.12 18.03 -15.16
N ILE A 200 8.16 17.19 -14.77
CA ILE A 200 8.21 16.33 -13.59
C ILE A 200 8.37 14.87 -14.07
N PRO A 201 9.43 14.16 -13.65
CA PRO A 201 9.66 12.79 -14.09
C PRO A 201 8.62 11.83 -13.49
N LEU A 202 8.20 10.86 -14.32
CA LEU A 202 7.40 9.73 -13.86
C LEU A 202 8.25 8.82 -12.98
N ARG A 203 7.76 8.44 -11.82
CA ARG A 203 8.45 7.62 -10.82
C ARG A 203 7.52 6.52 -10.29
N VAL A 204 8.09 5.55 -9.60
CA VAL A 204 7.31 4.66 -8.73
C VAL A 204 6.88 5.45 -7.51
N THR A 205 5.60 5.44 -7.17
CA THR A 205 5.07 6.09 -5.97
C THR A 205 4.38 5.07 -5.08
N HIS A 206 4.57 5.21 -3.78
CA HIS A 206 3.90 4.36 -2.79
C HIS A 206 2.43 4.76 -2.62
N ASN A 207 2.18 6.08 -2.57
CA ASN A 207 0.85 6.71 -2.48
C ASN A 207 0.07 6.46 -1.16
N ASP A 208 0.73 5.90 -0.15
CA ASP A 208 0.20 5.72 1.20
C ASP A 208 1.39 5.70 2.19
N THR A 209 2.08 6.84 2.33
CA THR A 209 3.36 6.96 3.04
C THR A 209 3.22 7.16 4.54
N LYS A 210 2.19 6.60 5.12
CA LYS A 210 1.94 6.68 6.57
C LYS A 210 2.93 5.83 7.39
N LEU A 211 3.13 6.24 8.64
CA LEU A 211 4.12 5.65 9.56
C LEU A 211 3.94 4.14 9.78
N ASN A 212 2.71 3.64 9.83
CA ASN A 212 2.43 2.22 10.06
C ASN A 212 2.70 1.33 8.84
N ASN A 213 3.04 1.91 7.68
CA ASN A 213 3.51 1.19 6.51
C ASN A 213 5.04 0.98 6.50
N ILE A 214 5.71 1.28 7.62
CA ILE A 214 7.13 1.02 7.81
C ILE A 214 7.31 -0.02 8.91
N LEU A 215 7.99 -1.10 8.60
CA LEU A 215 8.48 -2.05 9.59
C LEU A 215 9.85 -1.61 10.08
N MET A 216 9.93 -1.30 11.36
CA MET A 216 11.17 -0.90 12.03
C MET A 216 11.71 -2.06 12.85
N ASP A 217 13.03 -2.21 12.87
CA ASP A 217 13.71 -3.16 13.73
C ASP A 217 13.39 -2.85 15.20
N ALA A 218 12.86 -3.84 15.92
CA ALA A 218 12.38 -3.66 17.30
C ALA A 218 13.51 -3.35 18.31
N THR A 219 14.78 -3.59 17.95
CA THR A 219 15.95 -3.37 18.80
C THR A 219 16.61 -2.04 18.50
N THR A 220 16.82 -1.73 17.20
CA THR A 220 17.60 -0.56 16.77
C THR A 220 16.74 0.63 16.41
N GLY A 221 15.44 0.44 16.18
CA GLY A 221 14.52 1.48 15.69
C GLY A 221 14.77 1.92 14.25
N LYS A 222 15.61 1.18 13.49
CA LYS A 222 15.88 1.47 12.09
C LYS A 222 14.83 0.87 11.18
N ALA A 223 14.48 1.57 10.12
CA ALA A 223 13.57 1.05 9.09
C ALA A 223 14.20 -0.17 8.41
N ARG A 224 13.40 -1.21 8.23
CA ARG A 224 13.80 -2.45 7.55
C ARG A 224 13.06 -2.65 6.24
N ALA A 225 11.76 -2.46 6.24
CA ALA A 225 10.95 -2.65 5.04
C ALA A 225 9.78 -1.66 4.99
N ILE A 226 9.44 -1.23 3.78
CA ILE A 226 8.17 -0.57 3.47
C ILE A 226 7.17 -1.67 3.08
N ILE A 227 5.97 -1.59 3.63
CA ILE A 227 4.88 -2.55 3.41
C ILE A 227 3.62 -1.85 2.88
N ASP A 228 2.57 -2.63 2.65
CA ASP A 228 1.29 -2.16 2.10
C ASP A 228 1.45 -1.53 0.71
N LEU A 229 1.99 -2.34 -0.21
CA LEU A 229 2.33 -1.92 -1.57
C LEU A 229 1.13 -1.92 -2.53
N ASP A 230 -0.11 -1.92 -2.04
CA ASP A 230 -1.31 -2.03 -2.87
C ASP A 230 -1.60 -0.77 -3.68
N THR A 231 -1.10 0.35 -3.20
CA THR A 231 -1.20 1.66 -3.87
C THR A 231 0.02 2.00 -4.72
N ILE A 232 0.93 1.04 -4.92
CA ILE A 232 2.09 1.26 -5.80
C ILE A 232 1.64 1.45 -7.24
N MET A 233 1.93 2.65 -7.77
CA MET A 233 1.53 3.06 -9.11
C MET A 233 2.60 3.97 -9.73
N PRO A 234 2.53 4.22 -11.06
CA PRO A 234 3.34 5.28 -11.66
C PRO A 234 2.78 6.64 -11.25
N GLY A 235 3.66 7.58 -10.87
CA GLY A 235 3.23 8.92 -10.44
C GLY A 235 4.39 9.89 -10.25
N SER A 236 4.16 10.92 -9.47
CA SER A 236 5.19 11.87 -9.05
C SER A 236 5.66 11.56 -7.63
N MET A 237 6.96 11.60 -7.38
CA MET A 237 7.49 11.51 -6.01
C MET A 237 6.92 12.60 -5.07
N LEU A 238 6.35 13.68 -5.64
CA LEU A 238 5.69 14.73 -4.88
C LEU A 238 4.39 14.23 -4.22
N PHE A 239 3.78 13.16 -4.73
CA PHE A 239 2.62 12.54 -4.09
C PHE A 239 3.04 11.92 -2.75
N ASP A 240 4.11 11.13 -2.75
CA ASP A 240 4.65 10.52 -1.53
C ASP A 240 5.19 11.57 -0.53
N PHE A 241 5.69 12.70 -1.02
CA PHE A 241 6.15 13.79 -0.17
C PHE A 241 5.00 14.54 0.48
N GLY A 242 3.86 14.66 -0.21
CA GLY A 242 2.67 15.39 0.26
C GLY A 242 1.76 14.58 1.17
N ASP A 243 1.85 13.24 1.10
CA ASP A 243 1.04 12.32 1.88
C ASP A 243 1.59 12.17 3.32
#